data_30e1261f215fc9c42f7b98931b9b3a4b
#
_entry.id   30e1261f215fc9c42f7b98931b9b3a4b
#
_cell.length_a   1.000
_cell.length_b   1.000
_cell.length_c   1.000
_cell.angle_alpha   90.00
_cell.angle_beta   90.00
_cell.angle_gamma   90.00
#
_symmetry.space_group_name_H-M   'P 1'
#
loop_
_entity.id
_entity.type
_entity.pdbx_description
1 polymer ?
#
loop_
_entity_poly.entity_id
_entity_poly.type
_entity_poly.pdbx_seq_one_letter_code
_entity_poly.pdbx_strand_id
1 'polypeptide(L)'
;MTAHLQKNPWCWLAPAATICLICSATRGELPKFEPHQIARIGNQMGQTSLVDVDKDGDLDWIAGCNGGDIWWFEYKGPDDWVRHLLGQKVLTEVGGTTFDINGDGWIDQVSGGTWYKNTGKPREDEFIKYPNGVIPGCHDNVAADIDGDKKLDVVVMSDKSALFWYKIPPDPTGQWEQHRIGPAVHGAIDPAGVGDIDGDGDNDVVRTNIWFENADGKGAEWTPHENIDFGQPDGQWPLMTKSWITDLDKDGDNDVVQAEGDCAGGRIAWHENKDGKGREWILHIVAGKSGQDFHSLALADFDNDGDLDIFSGGGPLTSKPPHRWFIWENADGKAGKFLEHEIFAGKECHETKAADVDGDGDIDICSKPWNGDEHIFLRNMLK
;
A
#
# COMPACT_ATOMS: atom_id res chain seq x y z
N MET A 1 25.61 -80.80 12.23
CA MET A 1 25.74 -80.71 13.71
C MET A 1 25.02 -79.44 14.15
N THR A 2 23.98 -79.75 14.86
CA THR A 2 23.29 -78.99 15.92
C THR A 2 22.91 -77.51 15.68
N ALA A 3 21.62 -77.39 15.62
CA ALA A 3 20.78 -76.20 15.76
C ALA A 3 20.93 -75.54 17.16
N HIS A 4 20.63 -74.23 17.21
CA HIS A 4 19.88 -73.73 18.34
C HIS A 4 19.06 -72.50 17.95
N LEU A 5 17.76 -72.70 18.04
CA LEU A 5 16.67 -71.72 18.06
C LEU A 5 16.77 -70.84 19.32
N GLN A 6 16.62 -69.54 19.22
CA GLN A 6 16.15 -68.76 20.36
C GLN A 6 15.06 -67.77 19.91
N LYS A 7 14.05 -67.71 20.73
CA LYS A 7 12.72 -67.12 20.54
C LYS A 7 12.75 -65.58 20.66
N ASN A 8 11.96 -64.91 19.81
CA ASN A 8 11.55 -63.54 19.99
C ASN A 8 10.56 -63.38 21.16
N PRO A 9 10.66 -62.30 21.97
CA PRO A 9 9.52 -61.83 22.72
C PRO A 9 8.91 -60.60 22.01
N TRP A 10 7.63 -60.63 21.87
CA TRP A 10 6.74 -59.60 21.38
C TRP A 10 6.81 -58.33 22.26
N CYS A 11 7.24 -57.20 21.72
CA CYS A 11 7.01 -55.88 22.31
C CYS A 11 5.84 -55.24 21.58
N TRP A 12 4.76 -55.03 22.30
CA TRP A 12 3.62 -54.26 21.89
C TRP A 12 4.01 -52.77 21.95
N LEU A 13 4.21 -52.14 20.79
CA LEU A 13 4.25 -50.68 20.69
C LEU A 13 2.81 -50.18 20.53
N ALA A 14 2.31 -49.50 21.55
CA ALA A 14 1.09 -48.72 21.47
C ALA A 14 1.29 -47.58 20.49
N PRO A 15 0.30 -47.23 19.67
CA PRO A 15 0.42 -46.06 18.83
C PRO A 15 0.43 -44.78 19.70
N ALA A 16 1.48 -44.00 19.60
CA ALA A 16 1.51 -42.63 20.15
C ALA A 16 0.42 -41.84 19.43
N ALA A 17 -0.62 -41.50 20.15
CA ALA A 17 -1.59 -40.53 19.69
C ALA A 17 -0.88 -39.16 19.61
N THR A 18 -0.59 -38.73 18.40
CA THR A 18 -0.19 -37.34 18.13
C THR A 18 -1.41 -36.47 18.44
N ILE A 19 -1.43 -35.88 19.61
CA ILE A 19 -2.38 -34.83 19.95
C ILE A 19 -1.94 -33.64 19.07
N CYS A 20 -2.62 -33.46 17.95
CA CYS A 20 -2.59 -32.21 17.22
C CYS A 20 -3.25 -31.19 18.14
N LEU A 21 -2.46 -30.40 18.87
CA LEU A 21 -2.93 -29.17 19.47
C LEU A 21 -3.34 -28.29 18.30
N ILE A 22 -4.64 -28.30 17.99
CA ILE A 22 -5.25 -27.22 17.24
C ILE A 22 -5.14 -26.02 18.20
N CYS A 23 -4.11 -25.22 18.01
CA CYS A 23 -4.07 -23.88 18.56
C CYS A 23 -5.23 -23.16 17.86
N SER A 24 -6.41 -23.16 18.45
CA SER A 24 -7.40 -22.16 18.11
C SER A 24 -6.76 -20.83 18.54
N ALA A 25 -6.23 -20.09 17.59
CA ALA A 25 -5.94 -18.69 17.82
C ALA A 25 -7.23 -18.11 18.40
N THR A 26 -7.16 -17.62 19.62
CA THR A 26 -8.23 -16.80 20.15
C THR A 26 -8.18 -15.55 19.30
N ARG A 27 -9.22 -15.31 18.51
CA ARG A 27 -9.39 -14.07 17.79
C ARG A 27 -9.02 -12.91 18.68
N GLY A 28 -8.07 -12.08 18.19
CA GLY A 28 -7.75 -10.82 18.82
C GLY A 28 -8.98 -9.92 18.82
N GLU A 29 -9.18 -9.17 19.85
CA GLU A 29 -10.04 -8.00 19.80
C GLU A 29 -9.22 -6.91 19.08
N LEU A 30 -9.80 -6.19 18.12
CA LEU A 30 -9.09 -5.12 17.43
C LEU A 30 -8.48 -4.16 18.47
N PRO A 31 -7.18 -3.84 18.37
CA PRO A 31 -6.49 -3.05 19.41
C PRO A 31 -6.99 -1.61 19.48
N LYS A 32 -6.66 -0.95 20.57
CA LYS A 32 -6.81 0.51 20.65
C LYS A 32 -5.66 1.19 19.94
N PHE A 33 -5.97 2.30 19.28
CA PHE A 33 -4.97 3.17 18.68
C PHE A 33 -4.83 4.45 19.50
N GLU A 34 -3.57 4.82 19.82
CA GLU A 34 -3.25 6.06 20.52
C GLU A 34 -2.77 7.12 19.51
N PRO A 35 -3.45 8.28 19.43
CA PRO A 35 -3.08 9.30 18.46
C PRO A 35 -1.95 10.20 18.96
N HIS A 36 -0.93 10.37 18.13
CA HIS A 36 0.22 11.25 18.31
C HIS A 36 0.37 12.17 17.11
N GLN A 37 1.04 13.31 17.30
CA GLN A 37 1.31 14.25 16.23
C GLN A 37 2.72 14.06 15.69
N ILE A 38 2.86 13.71 14.40
CA ILE A 38 4.17 13.69 13.73
C ILE A 38 4.66 15.12 13.53
N ALA A 39 3.84 15.97 12.90
CA ALA A 39 4.21 17.33 12.56
C ALA A 39 3.00 18.22 12.34
N ARG A 40 3.22 19.54 12.38
CA ARG A 40 2.30 20.54 11.82
C ARG A 40 3.00 21.28 10.69
N ILE A 41 2.73 20.88 9.45
CA ILE A 41 3.46 21.39 8.30
C ILE A 41 2.64 21.30 7.02
N GLY A 42 2.69 22.38 6.25
CA GLY A 42 2.09 22.47 4.92
C GLY A 42 0.57 22.37 4.90
N ASN A 43 0.05 22.35 3.70
CA ASN A 43 -1.27 21.88 3.28
C ASN A 43 -1.10 21.33 1.87
N GLN A 44 -2.08 20.56 1.37
CA GLN A 44 -1.98 19.89 0.07
C GLN A 44 -0.67 19.09 -0.06
N MET A 45 -0.34 18.38 1.02
CA MET A 45 0.83 17.53 1.07
C MET A 45 0.56 16.23 0.36
N GLY A 46 1.59 15.70 -0.30
CA GLY A 46 1.57 14.43 -0.98
C GLY A 46 2.88 13.65 -0.77
N GLN A 47 3.19 12.73 -1.66
CA GLN A 47 4.43 11.95 -1.73
C GLN A 47 4.78 11.21 -0.44
N THR A 48 3.79 10.57 0.17
CA THR A 48 3.97 9.87 1.42
C THR A 48 4.70 8.54 1.26
N SER A 49 5.64 8.28 2.16
CA SER A 49 6.27 6.98 2.33
C SER A 49 6.55 6.73 3.80
N LEU A 50 6.67 5.45 4.18
CA LEU A 50 7.01 5.01 5.53
C LEU A 50 8.12 3.96 5.42
N VAL A 51 9.34 4.32 5.82
CA VAL A 51 10.53 3.52 5.58
C VAL A 51 11.67 3.94 6.52
N ASP A 52 12.55 3.01 6.88
CA ASP A 52 13.78 3.29 7.64
C ASP A 52 14.78 4.04 6.74
N VAL A 53 14.79 5.38 6.82
CA VAL A 53 15.59 6.27 5.96
C VAL A 53 17.06 6.26 6.36
N ASP A 54 17.36 6.13 7.65
CA ASP A 54 18.72 6.30 8.19
C ASP A 54 19.32 5.03 8.81
N LYS A 55 18.59 3.91 8.69
CA LYS A 55 19.01 2.57 9.11
C LYS A 55 19.21 2.44 10.61
N ASP A 56 18.38 3.09 11.40
CA ASP A 56 18.42 2.93 12.85
C ASP A 56 17.43 1.88 13.39
N GLY A 57 16.55 1.37 12.52
CA GLY A 57 15.69 0.21 12.75
C GLY A 57 14.23 0.54 13.05
N ASP A 58 13.88 1.80 13.16
CA ASP A 58 12.49 2.27 13.16
C ASP A 58 12.09 2.89 11.81
N LEU A 59 10.79 3.16 11.62
CA LEU A 59 10.32 3.70 10.34
C LEU A 59 10.07 5.19 10.42
N ASP A 60 10.56 5.88 9.41
CA ASP A 60 10.45 7.32 9.24
C ASP A 60 9.31 7.68 8.29
N TRP A 61 8.71 8.85 8.52
CA TRP A 61 7.63 9.38 7.70
C TRP A 61 8.14 10.36 6.66
N ILE A 62 7.88 10.12 5.39
CA ILE A 62 8.19 11.05 4.29
C ILE A 62 6.91 11.73 3.83
N ALA A 63 6.95 13.06 3.69
CA ALA A 63 5.86 13.83 3.11
C ALA A 63 6.35 15.09 2.41
N GLY A 64 5.72 15.43 1.31
CA GLY A 64 6.09 16.59 0.48
C GLY A 64 4.88 17.39 0.00
N CYS A 65 5.14 18.55 -0.57
CA CYS A 65 4.14 19.47 -1.08
C CYS A 65 4.40 19.77 -2.56
N ASN A 66 3.38 19.72 -3.38
CA ASN A 66 3.50 20.06 -4.80
C ASN A 66 4.05 21.48 -5.01
N GLY A 67 5.15 21.58 -5.76
CA GLY A 67 5.89 22.85 -5.97
C GLY A 67 6.70 23.34 -4.77
N GLY A 68 6.62 22.66 -3.63
CA GLY A 68 7.30 22.97 -2.38
C GLY A 68 8.42 22.00 -2.04
N ASP A 69 8.62 21.84 -0.75
CA ASP A 69 9.66 20.97 -0.22
C ASP A 69 9.11 19.57 0.09
N ILE A 70 10.01 18.60 0.16
CA ILE A 70 9.77 17.26 0.69
C ILE A 70 10.67 17.04 1.89
N TRP A 71 10.12 16.51 2.96
CA TRP A 71 10.80 16.23 4.21
C TRP A 71 10.69 14.75 4.57
N TRP A 72 11.63 14.29 5.37
CA TRP A 72 11.46 13.09 6.14
C TRP A 72 11.49 13.45 7.64
N PHE A 73 10.69 12.74 8.41
CA PHE A 73 10.55 12.91 9.84
C PHE A 73 11.08 11.65 10.51
N GLU A 74 12.24 11.79 11.13
CA GLU A 74 12.92 10.74 11.85
C GLU A 74 12.13 10.41 13.12
N TYR A 75 11.76 9.13 13.29
CA TYR A 75 11.10 8.68 14.50
C TYR A 75 12.10 8.61 15.65
N LYS A 76 11.71 9.10 16.84
CA LYS A 76 12.48 8.99 18.10
C LYS A 76 11.59 8.58 19.25
N GLY A 77 10.33 8.51 19.03
CA GLY A 77 9.28 8.15 19.97
C GLY A 77 7.93 8.69 19.52
N PRO A 78 6.82 8.24 20.12
CA PRO A 78 5.47 8.58 19.64
C PRO A 78 5.21 10.09 19.52
N ASP A 79 5.76 10.90 20.42
CA ASP A 79 5.62 12.37 20.44
C ASP A 79 6.92 13.11 20.06
N ASP A 80 7.92 12.40 19.53
CA ASP A 80 9.23 12.96 19.21
C ASP A 80 9.68 12.57 17.80
N TRP A 81 9.48 13.49 16.86
CA TRP A 81 9.83 13.34 15.45
C TRP A 81 10.75 14.47 15.00
N VAL A 82 11.90 14.14 14.45
CA VAL A 82 12.89 15.11 14.01
C VAL A 82 12.76 15.36 12.51
N ARG A 83 12.48 16.61 12.13
CA ARG A 83 12.29 16.97 10.72
C ARG A 83 13.61 17.23 10.00
N HIS A 84 13.82 16.57 8.86
CA HIS A 84 14.94 16.77 7.94
C HIS A 84 14.44 17.15 6.55
N LEU A 85 15.17 18.02 5.85
CA LEU A 85 14.88 18.37 4.47
C LEU A 85 15.40 17.24 3.56
N LEU A 86 14.50 16.63 2.77
CA LEU A 86 14.87 15.63 1.79
C LEU A 86 15.17 16.27 0.43
N GLY A 87 14.38 17.26 0.02
CA GLY A 87 14.57 17.96 -1.24
C GLY A 87 13.57 19.09 -1.45
N GLN A 88 13.71 19.81 -2.57
CA GLN A 88 12.93 21.01 -2.87
C GLN A 88 12.33 20.98 -4.28
N LYS A 89 11.27 21.75 -4.49
CA LYS A 89 10.58 21.96 -5.79
C LYS A 89 10.08 20.65 -6.37
N VAL A 90 9.30 19.93 -5.59
CA VAL A 90 8.66 18.68 -5.97
C VAL A 90 7.60 18.92 -7.05
N LEU A 91 7.52 18.03 -8.04
CA LEU A 91 6.65 18.20 -9.22
C LEU A 91 5.40 17.31 -9.19
N THR A 92 5.14 16.62 -8.11
CA THR A 92 3.97 15.74 -7.97
C THR A 92 2.99 16.25 -6.92
N GLU A 93 1.75 15.86 -7.05
CA GLU A 93 0.69 16.23 -6.12
C GLU A 93 0.56 15.23 -4.98
N VAL A 94 0.59 13.92 -5.24
CA VAL A 94 0.24 12.89 -4.26
C VAL A 94 1.29 11.79 -4.16
N GLY A 95 1.51 11.00 -5.20
CA GLY A 95 2.25 9.76 -5.16
C GLY A 95 3.74 9.88 -4.83
N GLY A 96 4.22 8.94 -4.05
CA GLY A 96 5.63 8.73 -3.77
C GLY A 96 5.92 7.26 -3.52
N THR A 97 7.10 6.79 -3.91
CA THR A 97 7.54 5.42 -3.63
C THR A 97 9.01 5.39 -3.24
N THR A 98 9.40 4.40 -2.44
CA THR A 98 10.75 4.26 -1.86
C THR A 98 11.33 2.88 -2.11
N PHE A 99 12.56 2.84 -2.59
CA PHE A 99 13.38 1.63 -2.69
C PHE A 99 14.84 2.01 -2.98
N ASP A 100 15.75 1.06 -2.87
CA ASP A 100 17.16 1.24 -3.26
C ASP A 100 17.28 1.18 -4.79
N ILE A 101 17.32 2.33 -5.43
CA ILE A 101 17.30 2.46 -6.89
C ILE A 101 18.63 2.08 -7.52
N ASN A 102 19.74 2.37 -6.86
CA ASN A 102 21.08 2.19 -7.41
C ASN A 102 21.86 1.00 -6.85
N GLY A 103 21.26 0.26 -5.92
CA GLY A 103 21.87 -0.92 -5.30
C GLY A 103 22.97 -0.60 -4.29
N ASP A 104 23.01 0.63 -3.72
CA ASP A 104 24.00 1.00 -2.71
C ASP A 104 23.58 0.65 -1.28
N GLY A 105 22.40 0.09 -1.14
CA GLY A 105 21.82 -0.36 0.11
C GLY A 105 21.10 0.73 0.90
N TRP A 106 21.03 1.97 0.42
CA TRP A 106 20.25 3.05 1.02
C TRP A 106 18.93 3.24 0.30
N ILE A 107 17.88 3.44 1.07
CA ILE A 107 16.55 3.68 0.48
C ILE A 107 16.47 5.10 -0.05
N ASP A 108 16.07 5.19 -1.32
CA ASP A 108 15.86 6.42 -2.05
C ASP A 108 14.37 6.77 -2.09
N GLN A 109 14.02 7.98 -2.53
CA GLN A 109 12.64 8.42 -2.74
C GLN A 109 12.42 8.78 -4.22
N VAL A 110 11.33 8.29 -4.80
CA VAL A 110 10.80 8.78 -6.07
C VAL A 110 9.55 9.60 -5.80
N SER A 111 9.53 10.82 -6.26
CA SER A 111 8.37 11.71 -6.17
C SER A 111 8.20 12.50 -7.45
N GLY A 112 7.06 12.33 -8.11
CA GLY A 112 6.77 12.97 -9.38
C GLY A 112 7.78 12.63 -10.48
N GLY A 113 8.38 11.41 -10.44
CA GLY A 113 9.41 10.95 -11.35
C GLY A 113 10.76 11.64 -11.18
N THR A 114 10.95 12.37 -10.12
CA THR A 114 12.27 12.79 -9.65
C THR A 114 12.79 11.73 -8.70
N TRP A 115 13.97 11.24 -8.95
CA TRP A 115 14.73 10.44 -8.02
C TRP A 115 15.48 11.34 -7.04
N TYR A 116 15.23 11.16 -5.77
CA TYR A 116 15.98 11.75 -4.66
C TYR A 116 16.85 10.65 -4.08
N LYS A 117 18.14 10.68 -4.43
CA LYS A 117 19.13 9.71 -3.97
C LYS A 117 19.56 9.99 -2.53
N ASN A 118 19.42 9.01 -1.65
CA ASN A 118 20.01 9.05 -0.32
C ASN A 118 21.54 9.06 -0.42
N THR A 119 22.20 9.98 0.29
CA THR A 119 23.67 10.12 0.27
C THR A 119 24.40 9.09 1.15
N GLY A 120 23.63 8.31 1.94
CA GLY A 120 24.16 7.48 3.02
C GLY A 120 24.42 8.24 4.31
N LYS A 121 24.05 9.52 4.35
CA LYS A 121 24.12 10.41 5.52
C LYS A 121 22.89 11.31 5.62
N PRO A 122 21.69 10.75 5.65
CA PRO A 122 20.46 11.54 5.51
C PRO A 122 20.25 12.58 6.63
N ARG A 123 20.87 12.40 7.80
CA ARG A 123 20.84 13.37 8.91
C ARG A 123 21.76 14.57 8.69
N GLU A 124 22.77 14.47 7.80
CA GLU A 124 23.77 15.52 7.56
C GLU A 124 23.55 16.23 6.21
N ASP A 125 23.11 15.48 5.19
CA ASP A 125 23.06 15.91 3.80
C ASP A 125 21.62 15.84 3.25
N GLU A 126 21.24 16.82 2.41
CA GLU A 126 20.05 16.69 1.56
C GLU A 126 20.27 15.59 0.52
N PHE A 127 19.19 14.91 0.09
CA PHE A 127 19.25 13.91 -0.97
C PHE A 127 19.61 14.56 -2.31
N ILE A 128 20.36 13.81 -3.12
CA ILE A 128 20.77 14.30 -4.45
C ILE A 128 19.61 14.13 -5.43
N LYS A 129 19.20 15.23 -6.04
CA LYS A 129 18.06 15.27 -6.95
C LYS A 129 18.43 14.95 -8.39
N TYR A 130 17.79 13.93 -8.97
CA TYR A 130 17.89 13.54 -10.38
C TYR A 130 16.49 13.59 -11.05
N PRO A 131 16.23 14.55 -11.96
CA PRO A 131 14.95 14.66 -12.66
C PRO A 131 14.92 13.72 -13.89
N ASN A 132 14.79 12.42 -13.68
CA ASN A 132 15.14 11.40 -14.69
C ASN A 132 14.02 10.97 -15.64
N GLY A 133 12.82 11.44 -15.51
CA GLY A 133 11.78 10.95 -16.39
C GLY A 133 10.41 11.31 -15.96
N VAL A 134 10.29 12.41 -15.30
CA VAL A 134 9.05 12.80 -14.71
C VAL A 134 8.08 13.38 -15.69
N ILE A 135 6.82 13.01 -15.48
CA ILE A 135 5.71 13.68 -16.11
C ILE A 135 5.15 14.70 -15.12
N PRO A 136 5.05 15.98 -15.51
CA PRO A 136 4.29 16.95 -14.74
C PRO A 136 2.84 16.49 -14.56
N GLY A 137 2.31 16.63 -13.34
CA GLY A 137 0.98 16.15 -12.97
C GLY A 137 0.93 14.65 -12.70
N CYS A 138 2.05 14.06 -12.28
CA CYS A 138 2.06 12.74 -11.68
C CYS A 138 1.20 12.76 -10.42
N HIS A 139 0.24 11.84 -10.33
CA HIS A 139 -0.61 11.67 -9.16
C HIS A 139 -0.10 10.52 -8.31
N ASP A 140 -0.02 9.31 -8.85
CA ASP A 140 0.41 8.12 -8.12
C ASP A 140 1.76 7.59 -8.63
N ASN A 141 2.53 6.97 -7.72
CA ASN A 141 3.75 6.21 -8.04
C ASN A 141 3.74 4.89 -7.29
N VAL A 142 3.93 3.79 -8.02
CA VAL A 142 4.07 2.44 -7.45
C VAL A 142 5.32 1.79 -8.00
N ALA A 143 6.13 1.16 -7.13
CA ALA A 143 7.30 0.42 -7.55
C ALA A 143 6.95 -1.05 -7.79
N ALA A 144 7.31 -1.60 -8.95
CA ALA A 144 7.13 -3.01 -9.29
C ALA A 144 8.11 -3.43 -10.41
N ASP A 145 8.45 -4.70 -10.49
CA ASP A 145 9.18 -5.27 -11.63
C ASP A 145 8.18 -5.51 -12.77
N ILE A 146 8.23 -4.68 -13.80
CA ILE A 146 7.28 -4.72 -14.92
C ILE A 146 7.78 -5.57 -16.09
N ASP A 147 9.09 -5.61 -16.32
CA ASP A 147 9.64 -6.32 -17.47
C ASP A 147 10.29 -7.67 -17.14
N GLY A 148 10.15 -8.13 -15.88
CA GLY A 148 10.62 -9.43 -15.42
C GLY A 148 12.14 -9.52 -15.25
N ASP A 149 12.86 -8.39 -15.19
CA ASP A 149 14.32 -8.37 -15.03
C ASP A 149 14.78 -8.48 -13.57
N LYS A 150 13.84 -8.59 -12.63
CA LYS A 150 14.01 -8.68 -11.16
C LYS A 150 14.53 -7.41 -10.52
N LYS A 151 14.34 -6.28 -11.16
CA LYS A 151 14.56 -4.96 -10.61
C LYS A 151 13.24 -4.20 -10.60
N LEU A 152 13.13 -3.29 -9.66
CA LEU A 152 11.94 -2.46 -9.58
C LEU A 152 12.00 -1.34 -10.64
N ASP A 153 10.90 -1.18 -11.33
CA ASP A 153 10.55 -0.06 -12.17
C ASP A 153 9.59 0.87 -11.43
N VAL A 154 9.18 1.97 -12.06
CA VAL A 154 8.21 2.90 -11.47
C VAL A 154 6.98 3.03 -12.35
N VAL A 155 5.83 2.61 -11.85
CA VAL A 155 4.52 2.81 -12.49
C VAL A 155 3.95 4.16 -12.05
N VAL A 156 3.50 4.96 -12.98
CA VAL A 156 3.08 6.36 -12.76
C VAL A 156 1.71 6.62 -13.37
N MET A 157 0.77 7.07 -12.55
CA MET A 157 -0.49 7.65 -13.02
C MET A 157 -0.35 9.17 -13.12
N SER A 158 -0.58 9.72 -14.30
CA SER A 158 -0.58 11.18 -14.51
C SER A 158 -1.95 11.67 -14.91
N ASP A 159 -2.55 12.53 -14.12
CA ASP A 159 -3.85 13.18 -14.38
C ASP A 159 -3.94 13.88 -15.74
N LYS A 160 -2.81 14.32 -16.26
CA LYS A 160 -2.74 15.19 -17.45
C LYS A 160 -2.32 14.46 -18.71
N SER A 161 -1.91 13.20 -18.60
CA SER A 161 -1.25 12.51 -19.72
C SER A 161 -1.74 11.08 -19.90
N ALA A 162 -1.18 10.12 -19.18
CA ALA A 162 -1.53 8.70 -19.28
C ALA A 162 -1.04 7.92 -18.05
N LEU A 163 -1.34 6.63 -18.04
CA LEU A 163 -0.71 5.64 -17.19
C LEU A 163 0.55 5.14 -17.91
N PHE A 164 1.69 5.20 -17.22
CA PHE A 164 3.00 4.82 -17.75
C PHE A 164 3.74 3.94 -16.77
N TRP A 165 4.76 3.26 -17.27
CA TRP A 165 5.84 2.76 -16.46
C TRP A 165 7.19 3.25 -16.99
N TYR A 166 8.17 3.30 -16.12
CA TYR A 166 9.52 3.78 -16.41
C TYR A 166 10.53 2.71 -16.08
N LYS A 167 11.27 2.27 -17.10
CA LYS A 167 12.42 1.41 -16.91
C LYS A 167 13.60 2.21 -16.41
N ILE A 168 14.14 1.79 -15.26
CA ILE A 168 15.34 2.40 -14.69
C ILE A 168 16.58 1.81 -15.38
N PRO A 169 17.43 2.65 -16.01
CA PRO A 169 18.63 2.15 -16.68
C PRO A 169 19.68 1.67 -15.68
N PRO A 170 20.70 0.88 -16.11
CA PRO A 170 21.81 0.47 -15.26
C PRO A 170 22.58 1.63 -14.61
N ASP A 171 22.64 2.78 -15.24
CA ASP A 171 23.03 4.05 -14.62
C ASP A 171 21.77 4.88 -14.38
N PRO A 172 21.20 4.85 -13.16
CA PRO A 172 19.93 5.51 -12.88
C PRO A 172 20.02 7.04 -12.88
N THR A 173 21.21 7.63 -13.01
CA THR A 173 21.38 9.09 -13.20
C THR A 173 20.99 9.56 -14.59
N GLY A 174 20.90 8.63 -15.56
CA GLY A 174 20.46 8.89 -16.93
C GLY A 174 18.95 9.08 -17.05
N GLN A 175 18.49 9.34 -18.27
CA GLN A 175 17.07 9.42 -18.59
C GLN A 175 16.43 8.03 -18.45
N TRP A 176 15.31 7.93 -17.72
CA TRP A 176 14.52 6.70 -17.62
C TRP A 176 13.66 6.52 -18.86
N GLU A 177 13.55 5.28 -19.34
CA GLU A 177 12.76 4.96 -20.53
C GLU A 177 11.28 4.88 -20.16
N GLN A 178 10.46 5.65 -20.86
CA GLN A 178 9.02 5.74 -20.63
C GLN A 178 8.25 4.82 -21.56
N HIS A 179 7.36 4.01 -21.01
CA HIS A 179 6.45 3.13 -21.72
C HIS A 179 5.00 3.43 -21.32
N ARG A 180 4.11 3.45 -22.30
CA ARG A 180 2.70 3.73 -22.05
C ARG A 180 1.94 2.44 -21.77
N ILE A 181 1.15 2.42 -20.68
CA ILE A 181 0.23 1.33 -20.35
C ILE A 181 -1.18 1.65 -20.87
N GLY A 182 -1.74 2.77 -20.45
CA GLY A 182 -3.15 3.07 -20.76
C GLY A 182 -3.54 4.53 -20.58
N PRO A 183 -4.83 4.86 -20.69
CA PRO A 183 -5.33 6.22 -20.49
C PRO A 183 -5.28 6.62 -19.02
N ALA A 184 -5.07 7.92 -18.78
CA ALA A 184 -5.09 8.53 -17.47
C ALA A 184 -6.49 8.60 -16.85
N VAL A 185 -6.50 8.55 -15.51
CA VAL A 185 -7.59 8.99 -14.65
C VAL A 185 -7.01 9.79 -13.49
N HIS A 186 -7.82 10.39 -12.66
CA HIS A 186 -7.35 11.09 -11.45
C HIS A 186 -7.06 10.07 -10.34
N GLY A 187 -5.79 9.78 -10.09
CA GLY A 187 -5.40 8.70 -9.16
C GLY A 187 -5.86 7.30 -9.61
N ALA A 188 -5.68 6.29 -8.87
CA ALA A 188 -6.31 4.99 -8.92
C ALA A 188 -5.36 3.78 -8.76
N ILE A 189 -4.05 3.94 -8.86
CA ILE A 189 -3.10 2.83 -8.69
C ILE A 189 -2.42 2.79 -7.32
N ASP A 190 -2.36 3.91 -6.61
CA ASP A 190 -1.82 3.97 -5.24
C ASP A 190 -2.80 3.33 -4.25
N PRO A 191 -2.34 2.63 -3.21
CA PRO A 191 -0.94 2.39 -2.88
C PRO A 191 -0.33 1.13 -3.51
N ALA A 192 -1.10 0.18 -4.03
CA ALA A 192 -0.63 -1.14 -4.47
C ALA A 192 -1.48 -1.74 -5.60
N GLY A 193 -1.87 -0.91 -6.58
CA GLY A 193 -2.64 -1.35 -7.75
C GLY A 193 -1.78 -1.96 -8.86
N VAL A 194 -0.65 -2.57 -8.51
CA VAL A 194 0.24 -3.30 -9.43
C VAL A 194 0.54 -4.68 -8.84
N GLY A 195 0.30 -5.75 -9.59
CA GLY A 195 0.49 -7.13 -9.16
C GLY A 195 -0.02 -8.13 -10.18
N ASP A 196 0.33 -9.40 -10.02
CA ASP A 196 -0.09 -10.52 -10.89
C ASP A 196 -1.59 -10.81 -10.68
N ILE A 197 -2.44 -10.40 -11.63
CA ILE A 197 -3.89 -10.59 -11.55
C ILE A 197 -4.32 -11.93 -12.12
N ASP A 198 -3.70 -12.38 -13.21
CA ASP A 198 -4.15 -13.59 -13.89
C ASP A 198 -3.33 -14.83 -13.58
N GLY A 199 -2.36 -14.72 -12.69
CA GLY A 199 -1.56 -15.84 -12.18
C GLY A 199 -0.59 -16.37 -13.21
N ASP A 200 -0.08 -15.54 -14.12
CA ASP A 200 0.92 -15.91 -15.13
C ASP A 200 2.36 -15.58 -14.71
N GLY A 201 2.51 -14.83 -13.62
CA GLY A 201 3.78 -14.54 -12.94
C GLY A 201 4.41 -13.21 -13.30
N ASP A 202 3.75 -12.38 -14.08
CA ASP A 202 4.15 -11.00 -14.31
C ASP A 202 3.20 -9.99 -13.64
N ASN A 203 3.58 -8.71 -13.62
CA ASN A 203 2.79 -7.69 -12.94
C ASN A 203 1.89 -6.94 -13.91
N ASP A 204 0.62 -6.95 -13.59
CA ASP A 204 -0.46 -6.18 -14.20
C ASP A 204 -0.72 -4.88 -13.46
N VAL A 205 -1.58 -4.04 -14.02
CA VAL A 205 -1.96 -2.77 -13.39
C VAL A 205 -3.48 -2.62 -13.33
N VAL A 206 -4.03 -2.37 -12.14
CA VAL A 206 -5.45 -2.09 -11.97
C VAL A 206 -5.71 -0.61 -11.71
N ARG A 207 -6.77 -0.09 -12.27
CA ARG A 207 -7.43 1.16 -11.89
C ARG A 207 -8.94 0.98 -11.88
N THR A 208 -9.69 1.99 -11.50
CA THR A 208 -11.15 1.93 -11.46
C THR A 208 -11.74 1.37 -12.75
N ASN A 209 -12.53 0.30 -12.65
CA ASN A 209 -13.30 -0.37 -13.72
C ASN A 209 -12.47 -1.00 -14.85
N ILE A 210 -11.16 -1.10 -14.71
CA ILE A 210 -10.31 -1.70 -15.75
C ILE A 210 -9.01 -2.21 -15.14
N TRP A 211 -8.51 -3.32 -15.65
CA TRP A 211 -7.13 -3.71 -15.45
C TRP A 211 -6.42 -3.91 -16.77
N PHE A 212 -5.11 -3.76 -16.77
CA PHE A 212 -4.25 -3.87 -17.93
C PHE A 212 -3.34 -5.07 -17.72
N GLU A 213 -3.56 -6.12 -18.50
CA GLU A 213 -2.70 -7.31 -18.57
C GLU A 213 -1.39 -6.95 -19.27
N ASN A 214 -0.28 -7.32 -18.67
CA ASN A 214 1.07 -7.23 -19.25
C ASN A 214 1.30 -8.41 -20.17
N ALA A 215 0.66 -8.40 -21.35
CA ALA A 215 0.47 -9.56 -22.21
C ALA A 215 1.74 -10.22 -22.75
N ASP A 216 2.90 -9.59 -22.64
CA ASP A 216 4.18 -10.14 -23.06
C ASP A 216 5.17 -10.36 -21.89
N GLY A 217 4.73 -10.05 -20.63
CA GLY A 217 5.55 -10.12 -19.44
C GLY A 217 6.79 -9.22 -19.46
N LYS A 218 6.78 -8.19 -20.32
CA LYS A 218 7.89 -7.26 -20.53
C LYS A 218 7.47 -5.80 -20.58
N GLY A 219 6.19 -5.54 -20.30
CA GLY A 219 5.64 -4.21 -20.31
C GLY A 219 5.59 -3.50 -21.66
N ALA A 220 5.76 -4.23 -22.78
CA ALA A 220 5.71 -3.66 -24.11
C ALA A 220 4.30 -3.78 -24.75
N GLU A 221 3.57 -4.84 -24.43
CA GLU A 221 2.21 -5.11 -24.93
C GLU A 221 1.21 -5.19 -23.78
N TRP A 222 0.21 -4.32 -23.77
CA TRP A 222 -0.80 -4.22 -22.74
C TRP A 222 -2.20 -4.48 -23.29
N THR A 223 -2.93 -5.42 -22.67
CA THR A 223 -4.31 -5.74 -23.03
C THR A 223 -5.28 -5.16 -21.97
N PRO A 224 -6.13 -4.22 -22.33
CA PRO A 224 -7.12 -3.68 -21.40
C PRO A 224 -8.31 -4.63 -21.21
N HIS A 225 -8.73 -4.87 -19.97
CA HIS A 225 -9.89 -5.64 -19.57
C HIS A 225 -10.88 -4.76 -18.80
N GLU A 226 -11.99 -4.41 -19.42
CA GLU A 226 -13.06 -3.56 -18.84
C GLU A 226 -14.13 -4.42 -18.13
N ASN A 227 -13.71 -5.32 -17.27
CA ASN A 227 -14.58 -6.32 -16.63
C ASN A 227 -14.54 -6.31 -15.09
N ILE A 228 -13.78 -5.43 -14.49
CA ILE A 228 -13.75 -5.21 -13.05
C ILE A 228 -14.65 -4.02 -12.69
N ASP A 229 -15.95 -4.27 -12.54
CA ASP A 229 -16.97 -3.20 -12.45
C ASP A 229 -17.19 -2.74 -11.00
N PHE A 230 -16.63 -1.60 -10.63
CA PHE A 230 -16.93 -0.91 -9.37
C PHE A 230 -18.18 -0.02 -9.46
N GLY A 231 -18.80 0.07 -10.63
CA GLY A 231 -19.92 0.96 -10.97
C GLY A 231 -19.44 2.36 -11.34
N GLN A 232 -20.37 3.31 -11.27
CA GLN A 232 -20.05 4.72 -11.52
C GLN A 232 -19.81 5.40 -10.17
N PRO A 233 -18.56 5.75 -9.82
CA PRO A 233 -18.29 6.56 -8.65
C PRO A 233 -18.97 7.92 -8.76
N ASP A 234 -19.59 8.36 -7.67
CA ASP A 234 -20.22 9.68 -7.59
C ASP A 234 -19.16 10.65 -7.08
N GLY A 235 -18.80 11.68 -7.83
CA GLY A 235 -17.90 12.68 -7.29
C GLY A 235 -17.46 13.75 -8.24
N GLN A 236 -16.64 14.65 -7.73
CA GLN A 236 -16.02 15.72 -8.50
C GLN A 236 -14.99 15.16 -9.49
N TRP A 237 -14.34 14.07 -9.11
CA TRP A 237 -13.33 13.37 -9.89
C TRP A 237 -13.79 11.92 -10.11
N PRO A 238 -14.66 11.68 -11.11
CA PRO A 238 -15.15 10.33 -11.38
C PRO A 238 -14.00 9.38 -11.70
N LEU A 239 -14.14 8.14 -11.26
CA LEU A 239 -13.15 7.08 -11.40
C LEU A 239 -11.89 7.23 -10.52
N MET A 240 -11.90 8.10 -9.49
CA MET A 240 -10.87 8.09 -8.48
C MET A 240 -11.13 6.95 -7.49
N THR A 241 -10.18 6.04 -7.38
CA THR A 241 -10.10 5.02 -6.32
C THR A 241 -8.69 4.95 -5.79
N LYS A 242 -8.52 4.37 -4.60
CA LYS A 242 -7.26 3.74 -4.19
C LYS A 242 -7.40 2.26 -4.46
N SER A 243 -6.33 1.61 -4.90
CA SER A 243 -6.39 0.19 -5.28
C SER A 243 -5.27 -0.62 -4.61
N TRP A 244 -5.59 -1.87 -4.28
CA TRP A 244 -4.66 -2.84 -3.71
C TRP A 244 -4.92 -4.22 -4.29
N ILE A 245 -3.88 -4.86 -4.84
CA ILE A 245 -3.92 -6.23 -5.36
C ILE A 245 -3.33 -7.16 -4.30
N THR A 246 -4.06 -8.19 -3.91
CA THR A 246 -3.64 -9.21 -2.93
C THR A 246 -4.61 -10.38 -2.89
N ASP A 247 -4.15 -11.55 -2.47
CA ASP A 247 -5.00 -12.71 -2.10
C ASP A 247 -5.66 -12.41 -0.74
N LEU A 248 -6.86 -11.80 -0.78
CA LEU A 248 -7.55 -11.31 0.42
C LEU A 248 -8.28 -12.43 1.17
N ASP A 249 -8.84 -13.39 0.45
CA ASP A 249 -9.62 -14.50 1.01
C ASP A 249 -8.83 -15.80 1.19
N LYS A 250 -7.54 -15.78 0.81
CA LYS A 250 -6.59 -16.88 0.94
C LYS A 250 -6.98 -18.11 0.12
N ASP A 251 -7.54 -17.90 -1.07
CA ASP A 251 -7.87 -18.98 -2.00
C ASP A 251 -6.74 -19.28 -3.00
N GLY A 252 -5.72 -18.45 -3.07
CA GLY A 252 -4.47 -18.64 -3.81
C GLY A 252 -4.35 -17.83 -5.09
N ASP A 253 -5.31 -16.96 -5.37
CA ASP A 253 -5.23 -15.97 -6.44
C ASP A 253 -5.35 -14.53 -5.90
N ASN A 254 -5.00 -13.55 -6.72
CA ASN A 254 -5.03 -12.18 -6.31
C ASN A 254 -6.38 -11.52 -6.62
N ASP A 255 -6.90 -10.85 -5.60
CA ASP A 255 -8.10 -10.02 -5.62
C ASP A 255 -7.73 -8.55 -5.74
N VAL A 256 -8.75 -7.70 -5.87
CA VAL A 256 -8.57 -6.24 -5.89
C VAL A 256 -9.44 -5.57 -4.84
N VAL A 257 -8.82 -4.87 -3.90
CA VAL A 257 -9.51 -4.00 -2.94
C VAL A 257 -9.50 -2.57 -3.44
N GLN A 258 -10.65 -1.90 -3.38
CA GLN A 258 -10.78 -0.51 -3.82
C GLN A 258 -11.51 0.36 -2.79
N ALA A 259 -10.97 1.56 -2.56
CA ALA A 259 -11.59 2.63 -1.79
C ALA A 259 -11.96 3.79 -2.71
N GLU A 260 -13.21 4.24 -2.66
CA GLU A 260 -13.75 5.31 -3.49
C GLU A 260 -13.46 6.67 -2.86
N GLY A 261 -12.52 7.40 -3.45
CA GLY A 261 -12.10 8.73 -3.03
C GLY A 261 -12.68 9.85 -3.89
N ASP A 262 -12.36 11.08 -3.53
CA ASP A 262 -12.78 12.33 -4.18
C ASP A 262 -14.28 12.46 -4.39
N CYS A 263 -15.05 11.91 -3.48
CA CYS A 263 -16.51 11.92 -3.52
C CYS A 263 -17.12 12.25 -2.16
N ALA A 264 -18.37 12.74 -2.18
CA ALA A 264 -19.08 13.14 -0.96
C ALA A 264 -19.51 11.96 -0.05
N GLY A 265 -19.29 10.73 -0.48
CA GLY A 265 -19.60 9.52 0.26
C GLY A 265 -19.14 8.29 -0.47
N GLY A 266 -17.90 7.89 -0.19
CA GLY A 266 -17.25 6.75 -0.80
C GLY A 266 -17.73 5.40 -0.28
N ARG A 267 -17.33 4.36 -1.00
CA ARG A 267 -17.49 2.95 -0.64
C ARG A 267 -16.13 2.29 -0.47
N ILE A 268 -16.11 1.21 0.28
CA ILE A 268 -15.00 0.25 0.28
C ILE A 268 -15.54 -1.05 -0.28
N ALA A 269 -14.84 -1.63 -1.22
CA ALA A 269 -15.21 -2.90 -1.80
C ALA A 269 -13.98 -3.73 -2.17
N TRP A 270 -14.19 -5.03 -2.31
CA TRP A 270 -13.21 -5.89 -2.94
C TRP A 270 -13.85 -6.69 -4.06
N HIS A 271 -13.06 -6.99 -5.06
CA HIS A 271 -13.43 -7.79 -6.21
C HIS A 271 -12.74 -9.13 -6.09
N GLU A 272 -13.52 -10.17 -5.82
CA GLU A 272 -13.04 -11.56 -5.81
C GLU A 272 -12.72 -11.98 -7.23
N ASN A 273 -11.51 -12.43 -7.47
CA ASN A 273 -11.05 -12.97 -8.75
C ASN A 273 -11.46 -14.44 -8.86
N LYS A 274 -12.69 -14.68 -9.27
CA LYS A 274 -13.35 -16.00 -9.16
C LYS A 274 -12.69 -17.14 -9.90
N ASP A 275 -11.96 -16.86 -10.95
CA ASP A 275 -11.33 -17.87 -11.78
C ASP A 275 -9.79 -17.83 -11.72
N GLY A 276 -9.21 -16.96 -10.88
CA GLY A 276 -7.77 -16.72 -10.76
C GLY A 276 -7.11 -16.30 -12.07
N LYS A 277 -7.90 -15.70 -12.97
CA LYS A 277 -7.48 -15.32 -14.32
C LYS A 277 -7.99 -13.93 -14.73
N GLY A 278 -8.53 -13.19 -13.77
CA GLY A 278 -9.04 -11.86 -14.00
C GLY A 278 -10.22 -11.77 -15.00
N ARG A 279 -10.91 -12.89 -15.29
CA ARG A 279 -12.00 -12.94 -16.27
C ARG A 279 -13.37 -12.84 -15.64
N GLU A 280 -13.53 -13.44 -14.45
CA GLU A 280 -14.76 -13.52 -13.69
C GLU A 280 -14.57 -12.87 -12.32
N TRP A 281 -15.26 -11.76 -12.07
CA TRP A 281 -15.17 -10.99 -10.83
C TRP A 281 -16.47 -10.99 -10.07
N ILE A 282 -16.41 -11.09 -8.74
CA ILE A 282 -17.54 -10.88 -7.86
C ILE A 282 -17.28 -9.65 -6.99
N LEU A 283 -18.13 -8.65 -7.09
CA LEU A 283 -18.04 -7.44 -6.27
C LEU A 283 -18.66 -7.68 -4.90
N HIS A 284 -17.87 -7.48 -3.84
CA HIS A 284 -18.28 -7.50 -2.45
C HIS A 284 -18.16 -6.09 -1.84
N ILE A 285 -19.25 -5.56 -1.31
CA ILE A 285 -19.24 -4.27 -0.62
C ILE A 285 -18.87 -4.49 0.85
N VAL A 286 -17.72 -3.95 1.26
CA VAL A 286 -17.24 -3.96 2.64
C VAL A 286 -17.90 -2.80 3.42
N ALA A 287 -17.83 -1.58 2.88
CA ALA A 287 -18.52 -0.41 3.43
C ALA A 287 -19.33 0.30 2.36
N GLY A 288 -20.58 0.54 2.65
CA GLY A 288 -21.50 1.32 1.79
C GLY A 288 -21.25 2.82 1.92
N LYS A 289 -22.03 3.61 1.15
CA LYS A 289 -21.96 5.08 1.19
C LYS A 289 -22.31 5.62 2.58
N SER A 290 -21.28 6.04 3.33
CA SER A 290 -21.41 6.54 4.70
C SER A 290 -21.44 8.07 4.82
N GLY A 291 -21.03 8.77 3.77
CA GLY A 291 -20.77 10.21 3.77
C GLY A 291 -19.34 10.56 4.11
N GLN A 292 -18.46 9.57 4.25
CA GLN A 292 -17.01 9.74 4.28
C GLN A 292 -16.46 9.66 2.85
N ASP A 293 -15.41 10.40 2.59
CA ASP A 293 -14.61 10.39 1.38
C ASP A 293 -13.41 9.46 1.63
N PHE A 294 -13.46 8.21 1.15
CA PHE A 294 -12.42 7.23 1.46
C PHE A 294 -11.17 7.40 0.57
N HIS A 295 -10.46 8.51 0.79
CA HIS A 295 -9.31 8.91 -0.02
C HIS A 295 -7.99 8.22 0.36
N SER A 296 -8.01 7.30 1.31
CA SER A 296 -6.85 6.50 1.72
C SER A 296 -7.19 5.01 1.73
N LEU A 297 -6.17 4.18 1.60
CA LEU A 297 -6.30 2.73 1.69
C LEU A 297 -5.01 2.14 2.24
N ALA A 298 -5.13 1.26 3.22
CA ALA A 298 -4.05 0.37 3.65
C ALA A 298 -4.61 -0.99 4.01
N LEU A 299 -3.87 -2.04 3.69
CA LEU A 299 -4.17 -3.40 4.11
C LEU A 299 -3.04 -3.90 5.00
N ALA A 300 -3.38 -4.41 6.17
CA ALA A 300 -2.43 -5.00 7.11
C ALA A 300 -3.17 -5.89 8.11
N ASP A 301 -2.43 -6.74 8.80
CA ASP A 301 -2.91 -7.53 9.94
C ASP A 301 -2.82 -6.65 11.20
N PHE A 302 -3.90 -5.90 11.50
CA PHE A 302 -3.89 -4.91 12.58
C PHE A 302 -4.10 -5.52 13.97
N ASP A 303 -4.61 -6.75 14.08
CA ASP A 303 -4.84 -7.45 15.35
C ASP A 303 -3.97 -8.71 15.53
N ASN A 304 -3.00 -8.93 14.64
CA ASN A 304 -2.06 -10.04 14.65
C ASN A 304 -2.73 -11.42 14.63
N ASP A 305 -3.88 -11.56 13.96
CA ASP A 305 -4.59 -12.84 13.83
C ASP A 305 -4.19 -13.63 12.56
N GLY A 306 -3.38 -13.02 11.69
CA GLY A 306 -2.75 -13.61 10.51
C GLY A 306 -3.52 -13.40 9.22
N ASP A 307 -4.54 -12.55 9.20
CA ASP A 307 -5.24 -12.15 7.97
C ASP A 307 -5.15 -10.64 7.72
N LEU A 308 -5.54 -10.20 6.52
CA LEU A 308 -5.48 -8.80 6.15
C LEU A 308 -6.80 -8.12 6.44
N ASP A 309 -6.72 -7.04 7.20
CA ASP A 309 -7.78 -6.08 7.43
C ASP A 309 -7.68 -4.89 6.47
N ILE A 310 -8.75 -4.14 6.35
CA ILE A 310 -8.82 -2.97 5.47
C ILE A 310 -8.92 -1.70 6.31
N PHE A 311 -7.98 -0.77 6.12
CA PHE A 311 -8.05 0.58 6.69
C PHE A 311 -8.42 1.61 5.64
N SER A 312 -9.27 2.57 6.01
CA SER A 312 -9.47 3.83 5.29
C SER A 312 -9.99 4.94 6.21
N GLY A 313 -9.89 6.19 5.75
CA GLY A 313 -10.34 7.34 6.53
C GLY A 313 -10.95 8.45 5.68
N GLY A 314 -11.72 9.31 6.35
CA GLY A 314 -12.46 10.41 5.74
C GLY A 314 -11.56 11.51 5.18
N GLY A 315 -11.49 11.62 3.85
CA GLY A 315 -10.75 12.60 3.09
C GLY A 315 -11.43 13.97 2.98
N PRO A 316 -10.90 14.85 2.11
CA PRO A 316 -11.27 16.28 2.03
C PRO A 316 -12.72 16.54 1.63
N LEU A 317 -13.36 15.64 0.89
CA LEU A 317 -14.74 15.81 0.40
C LEU A 317 -15.80 15.12 1.29
N THR A 318 -15.43 14.66 2.49
CA THR A 318 -16.36 14.10 3.47
C THR A 318 -17.57 14.99 3.70
N SER A 319 -18.77 14.52 3.35
CA SER A 319 -20.02 15.26 3.44
C SER A 319 -20.72 15.18 4.80
N LYS A 320 -20.33 14.21 5.63
CA LYS A 320 -20.86 14.00 6.98
C LYS A 320 -19.75 14.04 8.03
N PRO A 321 -19.30 15.24 8.44
CA PRO A 321 -18.30 15.37 9.50
C PRO A 321 -18.82 14.79 10.84
N PRO A 322 -17.91 14.39 11.76
CA PRO A 322 -16.47 14.53 11.64
C PRO A 322 -15.87 13.58 10.60
N HIS A 323 -14.67 13.87 10.12
CA HIS A 323 -13.84 12.89 9.42
C HIS A 323 -13.58 11.72 10.37
N ARG A 324 -13.76 10.49 9.90
CA ARG A 324 -13.63 9.26 10.69
C ARG A 324 -12.70 8.30 10.02
N TRP A 325 -11.92 7.56 10.81
CA TRP A 325 -10.99 6.56 10.35
C TRP A 325 -11.44 5.19 10.82
N PHE A 326 -11.43 4.21 9.94
CA PHE A 326 -11.97 2.90 10.19
C PHE A 326 -10.97 1.80 9.87
N ILE A 327 -11.08 0.70 10.62
CA ILE A 327 -10.59 -0.60 10.21
C ILE A 327 -11.81 -1.50 10.02
N TRP A 328 -11.86 -2.19 8.92
CA TRP A 328 -12.76 -3.31 8.67
C TRP A 328 -11.99 -4.59 8.90
N GLU A 329 -12.16 -5.17 10.10
CA GLU A 329 -11.56 -6.44 10.52
C GLU A 329 -12.11 -7.57 9.64
N ASN A 330 -11.22 -8.37 9.02
CA ASN A 330 -11.55 -9.55 8.23
C ASN A 330 -11.92 -10.71 9.15
N ALA A 331 -13.09 -10.61 9.76
CA ALA A 331 -13.51 -11.40 10.91
C ALA A 331 -13.62 -12.91 10.67
N ASP A 332 -13.50 -13.47 9.50
CA ASP A 332 -13.44 -14.90 9.22
C ASP A 332 -12.14 -15.34 8.53
N GLY A 333 -11.24 -14.40 8.29
CA GLY A 333 -9.94 -14.64 7.64
C GLY A 333 -10.05 -15.09 6.18
N LYS A 334 -11.22 -14.83 5.57
CA LYS A 334 -11.57 -15.23 4.20
C LYS A 334 -12.41 -14.19 3.47
N ALA A 335 -12.32 -12.96 3.93
CA ALA A 335 -13.03 -11.81 3.37
C ALA A 335 -14.56 -11.98 3.22
N GLY A 336 -15.14 -13.04 3.79
CA GLY A 336 -16.58 -13.28 3.78
C GLY A 336 -17.36 -12.47 4.80
N LYS A 337 -16.67 -11.92 5.81
CA LYS A 337 -17.28 -11.14 6.89
C LYS A 337 -16.31 -10.09 7.42
N PHE A 338 -16.68 -8.82 7.27
CA PHE A 338 -15.97 -7.70 7.87
C PHE A 338 -16.72 -7.12 9.06
N LEU A 339 -15.98 -6.71 10.12
CA LEU A 339 -16.49 -5.95 11.24
C LEU A 339 -15.92 -4.53 11.19
N GLU A 340 -16.80 -3.52 11.20
CA GLU A 340 -16.41 -2.12 11.15
C GLU A 340 -16.04 -1.59 12.52
N HIS A 341 -14.84 -1.02 12.64
CA HIS A 341 -14.35 -0.36 13.86
C HIS A 341 -13.94 1.08 13.56
N GLU A 342 -14.59 2.05 14.18
CA GLU A 342 -14.14 3.43 14.17
C GLU A 342 -12.98 3.57 15.16
N ILE A 343 -11.76 3.81 14.65
CA ILE A 343 -10.55 3.86 15.48
C ILE A 343 -10.11 5.28 15.84
N PHE A 344 -10.51 6.29 15.02
CA PHE A 344 -10.18 7.69 15.24
C PHE A 344 -11.18 8.62 14.56
N ALA A 345 -11.33 9.86 15.06
CA ALA A 345 -12.21 10.85 14.46
C ALA A 345 -11.71 12.29 14.68
N GLY A 346 -12.18 13.20 13.82
CA GLY A 346 -11.96 14.64 13.95
C GLY A 346 -10.81 15.20 13.11
N LYS A 347 -10.07 14.36 12.40
CA LYS A 347 -9.00 14.77 11.48
C LYS A 347 -9.23 14.16 10.11
N GLU A 348 -8.95 14.95 9.08
CA GLU A 348 -8.95 14.52 7.69
C GLU A 348 -7.84 13.48 7.45
N CYS A 349 -8.13 12.45 6.65
CA CYS A 349 -7.22 11.40 6.24
C CYS A 349 -7.15 11.39 4.70
N HIS A 350 -6.04 11.81 4.13
CA HIS A 350 -5.90 11.87 2.68
C HIS A 350 -4.95 10.80 2.14
N GLU A 351 -3.76 10.71 2.69
CA GLU A 351 -2.80 9.65 2.37
C GLU A 351 -2.35 8.95 3.64
N THR A 352 -2.23 7.63 3.57
CA THR A 352 -1.91 6.78 4.72
C THR A 352 -0.89 5.72 4.33
N LYS A 353 -0.02 5.40 5.27
CA LYS A 353 0.81 4.20 5.24
C LYS A 353 0.66 3.47 6.57
N ALA A 354 0.67 2.14 6.52
CA ALA A 354 0.58 1.28 7.69
C ALA A 354 1.78 0.34 7.74
N ALA A 355 2.48 0.31 8.86
CA ALA A 355 3.60 -0.58 9.14
C ALA A 355 3.94 -0.52 10.64
N ASP A 356 4.77 -1.45 11.13
CA ASP A 356 5.36 -1.43 12.46
C ASP A 356 6.41 -0.30 12.53
N VAL A 357 6.02 0.87 13.06
CA VAL A 357 6.85 2.08 13.05
C VAL A 357 7.94 2.01 14.11
N ASP A 358 7.61 1.52 15.30
CA ASP A 358 8.50 1.55 16.46
C ASP A 358 9.17 0.20 16.78
N GLY A 359 8.97 -0.81 15.92
CA GLY A 359 9.60 -2.11 16.00
C GLY A 359 9.05 -2.99 17.13
N ASP A 360 7.83 -2.72 17.61
CA ASP A 360 7.22 -3.49 18.72
C ASP A 360 6.41 -4.72 18.24
N GLY A 361 6.23 -4.87 16.93
CA GLY A 361 5.58 -6.00 16.26
C GLY A 361 4.12 -5.77 15.91
N ASP A 362 3.58 -4.58 16.19
CA ASP A 362 2.20 -4.20 15.91
C ASP A 362 2.13 -3.21 14.75
N ILE A 363 1.11 -3.29 13.90
CA ILE A 363 1.01 -2.41 12.75
C ILE A 363 0.37 -1.08 13.14
N ASP A 364 1.14 -0.02 12.98
CA ASP A 364 0.77 1.37 13.20
C ASP A 364 0.26 2.06 11.93
N ILE A 365 -0.25 3.28 12.08
CA ILE A 365 -0.79 4.06 10.97
C ILE A 365 -0.22 5.48 10.99
N CYS A 366 0.46 5.88 9.91
CA CYS A 366 0.83 7.27 9.66
C CYS A 366 -0.04 7.86 8.56
N SER A 367 -0.56 9.08 8.79
CA SER A 367 -1.42 9.75 7.82
C SER A 367 -1.25 11.27 7.83
N LYS A 368 -1.60 11.89 6.71
CA LYS A 368 -1.65 13.34 6.53
C LYS A 368 -2.97 13.79 5.92
N PRO A 369 -3.43 15.01 6.21
CA PRO A 369 -4.57 15.65 5.56
C PRO A 369 -4.22 16.25 4.20
N TRP A 370 -5.24 16.62 3.40
CA TRP A 370 -5.09 17.52 2.25
C TRP A 370 -5.23 19.00 2.67
N ASN A 371 -6.34 19.34 3.35
CA ASN A 371 -6.65 20.71 3.72
C ASN A 371 -6.06 21.17 5.07
N GLY A 372 -5.46 20.28 5.82
CA GLY A 372 -4.86 20.58 7.12
C GLY A 372 -3.34 20.61 7.09
N ASP A 373 -2.76 20.82 8.25
CA ASP A 373 -1.30 20.85 8.46
C ASP A 373 -0.81 19.81 9.48
N GLU A 374 -1.73 19.03 10.07
CA GLU A 374 -1.41 18.12 11.16
C GLU A 374 -1.28 16.68 10.66
N HIS A 375 -0.08 16.17 10.67
CA HIS A 375 0.23 14.77 10.36
C HIS A 375 0.09 13.92 11.62
N ILE A 376 -0.58 12.79 11.52
CA ILE A 376 -0.96 11.94 12.64
C ILE A 376 -0.25 10.60 12.58
N PHE A 377 0.27 10.17 13.70
CA PHE A 377 0.69 8.81 13.99
C PHE A 377 -0.34 8.17 14.93
N LEU A 378 -0.98 7.11 14.50
CA LEU A 378 -1.82 6.27 15.35
C LEU A 378 -0.99 5.06 15.74
N ARG A 379 -0.51 5.05 16.97
CA ARG A 379 0.21 3.91 17.54
C ARG A 379 -0.78 2.80 17.87
N ASN A 380 -0.53 1.62 17.38
CA ASN A 380 -1.23 0.41 17.77
C ASN A 380 -0.82 0.02 19.19
N MET A 381 -1.78 -0.34 20.03
CA MET A 381 -1.56 -0.69 21.43
C MET A 381 -1.83 -2.17 21.69
N LEU A 382 -1.69 -3.01 20.67
CA LEU A 382 -1.73 -4.47 20.81
C LEU A 382 -0.48 -4.90 21.61
N LYS A 383 -0.57 -5.91 22.45
CA LYS A 383 0.54 -6.39 23.30
C LYS A 383 0.68 -7.90 23.20
#